data_cd3eb452da1f18fcf89102ea2707317f
#
_entry.id   cd3eb452da1f18fcf89102ea2707317f
#
_cell.length_a   1.000
_cell.length_b   1.000
_cell.length_c   1.000
_cell.angle_alpha   90.00
_cell.angle_beta   90.00
_cell.angle_gamma   90.00
#
_symmetry.space_group_name_H-M   'P 1'
#
loop_
_entity.id
_entity.type
_entity.pdbx_description
1 polymer ?
#
loop_
_entity_poly.entity_id
_entity_poly.type
_entity_poly.pdbx_seq_one_letter_code
_entity_poly.pdbx_strand_id
1 'polypeptide(L)'
;MKTFSDRWRQLEWDDIRLCINGKTAADVERALNAAHLSRDDLMALLSPAAADYLEPLAQRAQRLTRQRFGNTVSFYVPLYLSNLCANDCTYCGFSMSNRIKRKTLDEVDIQRECDAIRKLGFEHLLLVTGEHQAKVGMDYFRRHLPAIRRQFSSLQMEVQPLSQENYAELKTLGIDGVMVYQETYHEAIYAQHHLKGKKQDFFWRLETPDRLGRAGIDKIGLGALIGLSDSWRVDCYMVAEHLLWMQKHYWQSRYSVSFPRLRPCTGGVEPASVMDEKQLVQTICAFRLLAPEIELSLSTRESPWFRDNVIPLAINNVSAFSKTQPGGYADDHPELEQFSPHDARRPETVASALSAQGLQPVWKDWDSWLGRASQSR
;
A
#
# COMPACT_ATOMS: atom_id res chain seq x y z
N MET A 1 10.87 -23.85 6.48
CA MET A 1 9.67 -23.24 7.13
C MET A 1 8.73 -22.85 6.02
N LYS A 2 7.43 -23.14 6.13
CA LYS A 2 6.46 -22.80 5.08
C LYS A 2 6.35 -21.27 4.91
N THR A 3 6.22 -20.83 3.66
CA THR A 3 5.98 -19.44 3.27
C THR A 3 4.71 -19.35 2.44
N PHE A 4 4.26 -18.14 2.12
CA PHE A 4 3.10 -17.95 1.23
C PHE A 4 3.32 -18.58 -0.15
N SER A 5 4.56 -18.74 -0.60
CA SER A 5 4.88 -19.46 -1.85
C SER A 5 4.33 -20.88 -1.89
N ASP A 6 4.30 -21.57 -0.73
CA ASP A 6 3.71 -22.92 -0.65
C ASP A 6 2.19 -22.91 -0.87
N ARG A 7 1.51 -21.85 -0.43
CA ARG A 7 0.08 -21.64 -0.68
C ARG A 7 -0.16 -21.20 -2.11
N TRP A 8 0.65 -20.24 -2.60
CA TRP A 8 0.56 -19.69 -3.96
C TRP A 8 0.64 -20.80 -5.03
N ARG A 9 1.54 -21.78 -4.88
CA ARG A 9 1.68 -22.93 -5.80
C ARG A 9 0.44 -23.85 -5.87
N GLN A 10 -0.50 -23.71 -4.94
CA GLN A 10 -1.76 -24.46 -4.89
C GLN A 10 -2.92 -23.71 -5.54
N LEU A 11 -2.68 -22.49 -6.01
CA LEU A 11 -3.69 -21.59 -6.54
C LEU A 11 -3.49 -21.43 -8.04
N GLU A 12 -4.42 -21.97 -8.81
CA GLU A 12 -4.37 -21.89 -10.27
C GLU A 12 -5.11 -20.63 -10.74
N TRP A 13 -4.40 -19.77 -11.47
CA TRP A 13 -4.88 -18.46 -11.91
C TRP A 13 -6.18 -18.54 -12.72
N ASP A 14 -6.22 -19.43 -13.71
CA ASP A 14 -7.37 -19.59 -14.61
C ASP A 14 -8.58 -20.17 -13.90
N ASP A 15 -8.37 -21.12 -12.99
CA ASP A 15 -9.45 -21.70 -12.17
C ASP A 15 -10.08 -20.61 -11.27
N ILE A 16 -9.27 -19.78 -10.62
CA ILE A 16 -9.75 -18.66 -9.82
C ILE A 16 -10.54 -17.69 -10.69
N ARG A 17 -10.03 -17.35 -11.88
CA ARG A 17 -10.70 -16.46 -12.83
C ARG A 17 -12.06 -17.01 -13.25
N LEU A 18 -12.14 -18.31 -13.58
CA LEU A 18 -13.39 -18.98 -13.92
C LEU A 18 -14.37 -19.00 -12.74
N CYS A 19 -13.88 -19.33 -11.53
CA CYS A 19 -14.73 -19.32 -10.32
C CYS A 19 -15.29 -17.94 -10.02
N ILE A 20 -14.50 -16.88 -10.10
CA ILE A 20 -14.98 -15.50 -9.87
C ILE A 20 -16.01 -15.10 -10.92
N ASN A 21 -15.73 -15.36 -12.20
CA ASN A 21 -16.63 -14.96 -13.29
C ASN A 21 -17.92 -15.79 -13.34
N GLY A 22 -17.89 -17.01 -12.79
CA GLY A 22 -19.06 -17.90 -12.72
C GLY A 22 -20.00 -17.64 -11.52
N LYS A 23 -19.65 -16.69 -10.62
CA LYS A 23 -20.52 -16.34 -9.49
C LYS A 23 -21.82 -15.69 -9.93
N THR A 24 -22.88 -15.99 -9.21
CA THR A 24 -24.26 -15.55 -9.49
C THR A 24 -24.74 -14.51 -8.46
N ALA A 25 -25.89 -13.90 -8.72
CA ALA A 25 -26.59 -13.02 -7.78
C ALA A 25 -26.85 -13.71 -6.44
N ALA A 26 -27.27 -14.98 -6.45
CA ALA A 26 -27.51 -15.76 -5.23
C ALA A 26 -26.24 -15.95 -4.40
N ASP A 27 -25.07 -16.10 -5.03
CA ASP A 27 -23.79 -16.17 -4.34
C ASP A 27 -23.44 -14.84 -3.66
N VAL A 28 -23.72 -13.73 -4.34
CA VAL A 28 -23.51 -12.38 -3.78
C VAL A 28 -24.43 -12.12 -2.60
N GLU A 29 -25.71 -12.47 -2.71
CA GLU A 29 -26.68 -12.33 -1.62
C GLU A 29 -26.28 -13.17 -0.41
N ARG A 30 -25.86 -14.40 -0.63
CA ARG A 30 -25.31 -15.26 0.45
C ARG A 30 -24.10 -14.59 1.12
N ALA A 31 -23.14 -14.08 0.34
CA ALA A 31 -21.96 -13.40 0.86
C ALA A 31 -22.31 -12.13 1.65
N LEU A 32 -23.26 -11.35 1.17
CA LEU A 32 -23.75 -10.15 1.86
C LEU A 32 -24.46 -10.46 3.19
N ASN A 33 -24.97 -11.67 3.39
CA ASN A 33 -25.64 -12.10 4.63
C ASN A 33 -24.72 -12.94 5.55
N ALA A 34 -23.54 -13.33 5.10
CA ALA A 34 -22.61 -14.14 5.89
C ALA A 34 -22.06 -13.36 7.10
N ALA A 35 -22.05 -13.95 8.29
CA ALA A 35 -21.46 -13.32 9.48
C ALA A 35 -19.93 -13.14 9.32
N HIS A 36 -19.27 -14.10 8.73
CA HIS A 36 -17.85 -14.10 8.36
C HIS A 36 -17.72 -14.57 6.93
N LEU A 37 -16.95 -13.83 6.13
CA LEU A 37 -16.72 -14.21 4.74
C LEU A 37 -15.79 -15.40 4.62
N SER A 38 -16.22 -16.38 3.83
CA SER A 38 -15.34 -17.43 3.29
C SER A 38 -14.57 -16.89 2.06
N ARG A 39 -13.63 -17.70 1.57
CA ARG A 39 -12.94 -17.42 0.30
C ARG A 39 -13.91 -17.40 -0.89
N ASP A 40 -14.90 -18.27 -0.85
CA ASP A 40 -15.94 -18.37 -1.89
C ASP A 40 -16.85 -17.15 -1.88
N ASP A 41 -17.20 -16.65 -0.70
CA ASP A 41 -17.96 -15.40 -0.56
C ASP A 41 -17.18 -14.19 -1.06
N LEU A 42 -15.85 -14.15 -0.82
CA LEU A 42 -15.02 -13.09 -1.40
C LEU A 42 -14.99 -13.16 -2.93
N MET A 43 -14.90 -14.35 -3.53
CA MET A 43 -14.99 -14.51 -4.98
C MET A 43 -16.33 -13.95 -5.50
N ALA A 44 -17.43 -14.21 -4.80
CA ALA A 44 -18.73 -13.64 -5.16
C ALA A 44 -18.74 -12.11 -5.08
N LEU A 45 -18.17 -11.51 -4.02
CA LEU A 45 -18.12 -10.05 -3.87
C LEU A 45 -17.15 -9.37 -4.86
N LEU A 46 -16.14 -10.07 -5.37
CA LEU A 46 -15.25 -9.57 -6.41
C LEU A 46 -15.77 -9.83 -7.84
N SER A 47 -16.84 -10.61 -7.98
CA SER A 47 -17.36 -11.03 -9.27
C SER A 47 -18.08 -9.90 -10.04
N PRO A 48 -18.31 -10.06 -11.36
CA PRO A 48 -19.16 -9.16 -12.12
C PRO A 48 -20.60 -9.09 -11.58
N ALA A 49 -21.13 -10.20 -11.03
CA ALA A 49 -22.49 -10.24 -10.46
C ALA A 49 -22.68 -9.30 -9.26
N ALA A 50 -21.62 -8.96 -8.55
CA ALA A 50 -21.70 -8.03 -7.42
C ALA A 50 -21.89 -6.55 -7.82
N ALA A 51 -21.76 -6.22 -9.10
CA ALA A 51 -21.93 -4.83 -9.58
C ALA A 51 -23.33 -4.26 -9.26
N ASP A 52 -24.37 -5.10 -9.32
CA ASP A 52 -25.75 -4.71 -9.01
C ASP A 52 -26.00 -4.59 -7.49
N TYR A 53 -25.07 -5.05 -6.68
CA TYR A 53 -25.13 -5.06 -5.21
C TYR A 53 -24.19 -4.04 -4.55
N LEU A 54 -23.69 -3.07 -5.31
CA LEU A 54 -22.68 -2.12 -4.82
C LEU A 54 -23.19 -1.32 -3.60
N GLU A 55 -24.44 -0.87 -3.64
CA GLU A 55 -25.05 -0.10 -2.55
C GLU A 55 -25.14 -0.91 -1.23
N PRO A 56 -25.78 -2.09 -1.17
CA PRO A 56 -25.83 -2.88 0.06
C PRO A 56 -24.42 -3.30 0.55
N LEU A 57 -23.49 -3.57 -0.38
CA LEU A 57 -22.10 -3.87 -0.05
C LEU A 57 -21.42 -2.67 0.63
N ALA A 58 -21.57 -1.47 0.05
CA ALA A 58 -21.00 -0.24 0.60
C ALA A 58 -21.59 0.12 1.97
N GLN A 59 -22.90 0.01 2.13
CA GLN A 59 -23.57 0.25 3.42
C GLN A 59 -23.08 -0.71 4.51
N ARG A 60 -22.88 -1.98 4.17
CA ARG A 60 -22.34 -2.96 5.13
C ARG A 60 -20.89 -2.65 5.48
N ALA A 61 -20.07 -2.33 4.50
CA ALA A 61 -18.67 -1.95 4.71
C ALA A 61 -18.55 -0.70 5.60
N GLN A 62 -19.39 0.30 5.35
CA GLN A 62 -19.45 1.52 6.16
C GLN A 62 -19.80 1.20 7.63
N ARG A 63 -20.84 0.40 7.88
CA ARG A 63 -21.21 -0.01 9.25
C ARG A 63 -20.05 -0.70 9.97
N LEU A 64 -19.37 -1.65 9.32
CA LEU A 64 -18.21 -2.33 9.88
C LEU A 64 -17.03 -1.37 10.15
N THR A 65 -16.78 -0.45 9.23
CA THR A 65 -15.73 0.57 9.39
C THR A 65 -16.02 1.45 10.61
N ARG A 66 -17.26 1.93 10.75
CA ARG A 66 -17.67 2.76 11.89
C ARG A 66 -17.64 1.99 13.20
N GLN A 67 -18.05 0.73 13.20
CA GLN A 67 -17.98 -0.14 14.38
C GLN A 67 -16.53 -0.34 14.84
N ARG A 68 -15.60 -0.49 13.90
CA ARG A 68 -14.21 -0.83 14.22
C ARG A 68 -13.31 0.38 14.48
N PHE A 69 -13.45 1.43 13.68
CA PHE A 69 -12.57 2.60 13.68
C PHE A 69 -13.28 3.90 14.09
N GLY A 70 -14.58 3.86 14.39
CA GLY A 70 -15.34 5.07 14.64
C GLY A 70 -15.36 5.96 13.38
N ASN A 71 -15.24 7.27 13.59
CA ASN A 71 -15.18 8.25 12.51
C ASN A 71 -13.75 8.67 12.16
N THR A 72 -12.72 7.98 12.69
CA THR A 72 -11.33 8.37 12.53
C THR A 72 -10.76 7.95 11.17
N VAL A 73 -9.97 8.86 10.56
CA VAL A 73 -9.20 8.61 9.34
C VAL A 73 -7.78 9.12 9.57
N SER A 74 -6.81 8.21 9.55
CA SER A 74 -5.40 8.55 9.75
C SER A 74 -4.80 9.18 8.49
N PHE A 75 -3.91 10.15 8.71
CA PHE A 75 -3.19 10.87 7.66
C PHE A 75 -1.73 10.50 7.67
N TYR A 76 -1.16 10.25 6.49
CA TYR A 76 0.27 10.06 6.29
C TYR A 76 0.75 10.81 5.05
N VAL A 77 2.05 10.96 4.93
CA VAL A 77 2.66 11.58 3.76
C VAL A 77 3.89 10.77 3.32
N PRO A 78 4.08 10.53 1.99
CA PRO A 78 5.30 9.90 1.50
C PRO A 78 6.45 10.93 1.44
N LEU A 79 7.65 10.54 1.86
CA LEU A 79 8.89 11.23 1.56
C LEU A 79 9.77 10.32 0.71
N TYR A 80 9.97 10.72 -0.53
CA TYR A 80 10.87 10.04 -1.45
C TYR A 80 12.32 10.45 -1.15
N LEU A 81 13.12 9.49 -0.71
CA LEU A 81 14.53 9.71 -0.39
C LEU A 81 15.44 9.61 -1.62
N SER A 82 15.01 8.84 -2.63
CA SER A 82 15.78 8.65 -3.86
C SER A 82 14.93 8.13 -5.01
N ASN A 83 15.19 8.61 -6.24
CA ASN A 83 14.68 8.01 -7.47
C ASN A 83 15.71 7.15 -8.21
N LEU A 84 16.86 6.87 -7.56
CA LEU A 84 17.87 5.98 -8.11
C LEU A 84 17.39 4.54 -8.00
N CYS A 85 17.28 3.85 -9.14
CA CYS A 85 16.80 2.47 -9.20
C CYS A 85 17.73 1.61 -10.08
N ALA A 86 17.94 0.36 -9.67
CA ALA A 86 18.72 -0.64 -10.41
C ALA A 86 17.83 -1.67 -11.12
N ASN A 87 16.49 -1.49 -11.08
CA ASN A 87 15.54 -2.33 -11.78
C ASN A 87 15.01 -1.65 -13.05
N ASP A 88 14.61 -2.48 -14.00
CA ASP A 88 13.95 -2.04 -15.23
C ASP A 88 12.52 -2.55 -15.25
N CYS A 89 11.58 -1.68 -14.85
CA CYS A 89 10.16 -2.01 -14.76
C CYS A 89 9.37 -1.18 -15.76
N THR A 90 8.53 -1.81 -16.57
CA THR A 90 7.82 -1.18 -17.69
C THR A 90 6.79 -0.13 -17.28
N TYR A 91 6.41 -0.06 -16.00
CA TYR A 91 5.33 0.78 -15.46
C TYR A 91 5.83 1.87 -14.50
N CYS A 92 7.13 2.03 -14.34
CA CYS A 92 7.68 2.89 -13.29
C CYS A 92 8.53 4.01 -13.87
N GLY A 93 8.24 5.26 -13.52
CA GLY A 93 9.03 6.42 -13.94
C GLY A 93 10.49 6.35 -13.48
N PHE A 94 10.79 5.62 -12.39
CA PHE A 94 12.15 5.43 -11.89
C PHE A 94 12.91 4.28 -12.56
N SER A 95 12.32 3.60 -13.55
CA SER A 95 12.98 2.51 -14.27
C SER A 95 14.38 2.92 -14.72
N MET A 96 15.36 2.00 -14.59
CA MET A 96 16.77 2.31 -14.90
C MET A 96 17.00 2.69 -16.36
N SER A 97 16.17 2.22 -17.27
CA SER A 97 16.21 2.55 -18.70
C SER A 97 15.71 3.97 -19.00
N ASN A 98 14.93 4.58 -18.10
CA ASN A 98 14.42 5.93 -18.30
C ASN A 98 15.54 6.97 -18.12
N ARG A 99 15.68 7.85 -19.12
CA ARG A 99 16.64 8.96 -19.11
C ARG A 99 16.11 10.14 -18.31
N ILE A 100 16.04 9.97 -16.99
CA ILE A 100 15.62 11.01 -16.05
C ILE A 100 16.79 11.45 -15.17
N LYS A 101 16.73 12.66 -14.65
CA LYS A 101 17.66 13.13 -13.63
C LYS A 101 17.50 12.30 -12.35
N ARG A 102 18.61 11.87 -11.77
CA ARG A 102 18.61 11.07 -10.55
C ARG A 102 19.06 11.92 -9.37
N LYS A 103 18.32 11.82 -8.26
CA LYS A 103 18.62 12.48 -6.99
C LYS A 103 18.49 11.49 -5.85
N THR A 104 19.41 11.56 -4.91
CA THR A 104 19.34 10.91 -3.61
C THR A 104 19.54 12.00 -2.57
N LEU A 105 18.65 12.11 -1.61
CA LEU A 105 18.72 13.14 -0.58
C LEU A 105 19.88 12.87 0.37
N ASP A 106 20.64 13.91 0.68
CA ASP A 106 21.63 13.89 1.74
C ASP A 106 21.03 14.33 3.09
N GLU A 107 21.84 14.45 4.12
CA GLU A 107 21.39 14.82 5.46
C GLU A 107 20.74 16.19 5.51
N VAL A 108 21.25 17.16 4.75
CA VAL A 108 20.73 18.53 4.70
C VAL A 108 19.40 18.56 3.96
N ASP A 109 19.31 17.87 2.82
CA ASP A 109 18.06 17.73 2.07
C ASP A 109 16.98 17.08 2.94
N ILE A 110 17.29 15.96 3.61
CA ILE A 110 16.36 15.24 4.47
C ILE A 110 15.84 16.13 5.59
N GLN A 111 16.71 16.90 6.25
CA GLN A 111 16.30 17.79 7.34
C GLN A 111 15.34 18.88 6.83
N ARG A 112 15.63 19.50 5.67
CA ARG A 112 14.75 20.53 5.07
C ARG A 112 13.38 19.96 4.73
N GLU A 113 13.33 18.76 4.16
CA GLU A 113 12.08 18.07 3.82
C GLU A 113 11.27 17.71 5.09
N CYS A 114 11.93 17.16 6.11
CA CYS A 114 11.29 16.86 7.39
C CYS A 114 10.69 18.12 8.04
N ASP A 115 11.42 19.25 8.02
CA ASP A 115 10.93 20.51 8.57
C ASP A 115 9.70 21.03 7.79
N ALA A 116 9.71 20.90 6.46
CA ALA A 116 8.57 21.29 5.61
C ALA A 116 7.35 20.41 5.88
N ILE A 117 7.53 19.07 5.99
CA ILE A 117 6.46 18.11 6.27
C ILE A 117 5.87 18.33 7.68
N ARG A 118 6.70 18.60 8.67
CA ARG A 118 6.22 18.90 10.03
C ARG A 118 5.39 20.19 10.11
N LYS A 119 5.76 21.21 9.33
CA LYS A 119 4.97 22.45 9.21
C LYS A 119 3.57 22.20 8.61
N LEU A 120 3.39 21.12 7.84
CA LEU A 120 2.10 20.66 7.34
C LEU A 120 1.30 19.85 8.37
N GLY A 121 1.85 19.57 9.55
CA GLY A 121 1.18 18.89 10.66
C GLY A 121 1.28 17.36 10.64
N PHE A 122 2.02 16.76 9.71
CA PHE A 122 2.16 15.30 9.64
C PHE A 122 3.05 14.73 10.74
N GLU A 123 2.58 13.63 11.34
CA GLU A 123 3.30 12.82 12.32
C GLU A 123 3.61 11.40 11.81
N HIS A 124 2.95 10.97 10.72
CA HIS A 124 3.16 9.68 10.07
C HIS A 124 3.85 9.86 8.72
N LEU A 125 5.01 9.25 8.57
CA LEU A 125 5.86 9.37 7.40
C LEU A 125 6.05 8.02 6.73
N LEU A 126 5.82 7.97 5.40
CA LEU A 126 6.17 6.82 4.55
C LEU A 126 7.42 7.16 3.76
N LEU A 127 8.54 6.52 4.09
CA LEU A 127 9.81 6.68 3.38
C LEU A 127 9.83 5.83 2.13
N VAL A 128 10.08 6.43 0.98
CA VAL A 128 10.07 5.74 -0.33
C VAL A 128 11.42 5.88 -1.01
N THR A 129 11.89 4.81 -1.65
CA THR A 129 13.10 4.86 -2.49
C THR A 129 12.91 4.08 -3.78
N GLY A 130 13.63 4.47 -4.83
CA GLY A 130 13.98 3.51 -5.86
C GLY A 130 14.83 2.38 -5.28
N GLU A 131 14.80 1.22 -5.91
CA GLU A 131 15.50 0.03 -5.42
C GLU A 131 16.95 0.03 -5.91
N HIS A 132 17.90 0.52 -5.08
CA HIS A 132 19.32 0.53 -5.40
C HIS A 132 20.17 0.21 -4.14
N GLN A 133 20.38 -1.07 -3.91
CA GLN A 133 20.94 -1.60 -2.66
C GLN A 133 22.31 -0.99 -2.26
N ALA A 134 23.20 -0.71 -3.23
CA ALA A 134 24.52 -0.18 -2.95
C ALA A 134 24.54 1.31 -2.57
N LYS A 135 23.54 2.10 -2.99
CA LYS A 135 23.49 3.55 -2.74
C LYS A 135 22.42 3.95 -1.73
N VAL A 136 21.29 3.24 -1.74
CA VAL A 136 20.14 3.49 -0.86
C VAL A 136 19.76 2.19 -0.15
N GLY A 137 20.76 1.54 0.45
CA GLY A 137 20.65 0.32 1.22
C GLY A 137 20.79 0.55 2.73
N MET A 138 21.14 -0.50 3.47
CA MET A 138 21.20 -0.47 4.94
C MET A 138 22.15 0.60 5.48
N ASP A 139 23.30 0.87 4.82
CA ASP A 139 24.22 1.91 5.29
C ASP A 139 23.62 3.31 5.20
N TYR A 140 22.83 3.56 4.16
CA TYR A 140 22.07 4.80 4.03
C TYR A 140 20.99 4.90 5.14
N PHE A 141 20.26 3.82 5.38
CA PHE A 141 19.23 3.78 6.42
C PHE A 141 19.81 3.94 7.83
N ARG A 142 20.91 3.26 8.16
CA ARG A 142 21.61 3.42 9.45
C ARG A 142 22.02 4.87 9.71
N ARG A 143 22.46 5.57 8.68
CA ARG A 143 22.90 6.96 8.78
C ARG A 143 21.75 7.93 9.03
N HIS A 144 20.61 7.76 8.32
CA HIS A 144 19.58 8.79 8.27
C HIS A 144 18.35 8.50 9.14
N LEU A 145 17.95 7.23 9.32
CA LEU A 145 16.75 6.89 10.07
C LEU A 145 16.71 7.42 11.51
N PRO A 146 17.80 7.39 12.30
CA PRO A 146 17.76 7.89 13.69
C PRO A 146 17.40 9.38 13.78
N ALA A 147 17.84 10.20 12.81
CA ALA A 147 17.50 11.63 12.78
C ALA A 147 16.04 11.85 12.37
N ILE A 148 15.54 11.11 11.37
CA ILE A 148 14.14 11.18 10.94
C ILE A 148 13.22 10.71 12.08
N ARG A 149 13.56 9.58 12.72
CA ARG A 149 12.74 8.99 13.80
C ARG A 149 12.48 9.95 14.96
N ARG A 150 13.43 10.79 15.30
CA ARG A 150 13.24 11.78 16.38
C ARG A 150 12.18 12.84 16.06
N GLN A 151 11.81 12.99 14.80
CA GLN A 151 10.92 14.06 14.33
C GLN A 151 9.48 13.59 14.06
N PHE A 152 9.27 12.26 13.93
CA PHE A 152 7.95 11.69 13.57
C PHE A 152 7.57 10.57 14.53
N SER A 153 6.29 10.47 14.83
CA SER A 153 5.75 9.43 15.74
C SER A 153 5.63 8.08 15.05
N SER A 154 5.42 8.00 13.75
CA SER A 154 5.39 6.75 12.98
C SER A 154 6.22 6.85 11.72
N LEU A 155 7.11 5.85 11.52
CA LEU A 155 7.89 5.68 10.30
C LEU A 155 7.53 4.37 9.61
N GLN A 156 7.17 4.48 8.35
CA GLN A 156 6.91 3.34 7.47
C GLN A 156 7.85 3.41 6.27
N MET A 157 8.08 2.29 5.60
CA MET A 157 8.96 2.24 4.43
C MET A 157 8.31 1.49 3.26
N GLU A 158 8.55 2.00 2.06
CA GLU A 158 8.31 1.34 0.79
C GLU A 158 9.61 1.34 -0.02
N VAL A 159 10.42 0.29 0.17
CA VAL A 159 11.78 0.17 -0.36
C VAL A 159 11.99 -1.23 -0.94
N GLN A 160 13.20 -1.52 -1.47
CA GLN A 160 13.53 -2.85 -1.96
C GLN A 160 13.30 -3.95 -0.92
N PRO A 161 12.90 -5.16 -1.34
CA PRO A 161 12.88 -6.32 -0.46
C PRO A 161 14.24 -6.58 0.18
N LEU A 162 14.24 -6.81 1.49
CA LEU A 162 15.43 -7.04 2.30
C LEU A 162 15.41 -8.44 2.95
N SER A 163 16.52 -8.83 3.55
CA SER A 163 16.59 -10.05 4.36
C SER A 163 15.84 -9.87 5.70
N GLN A 164 15.53 -10.98 6.35
CA GLN A 164 14.88 -10.97 7.67
C GLN A 164 15.70 -10.20 8.71
N GLU A 165 17.03 -10.40 8.70
CA GLU A 165 17.97 -9.74 9.62
C GLU A 165 17.97 -8.23 9.41
N ASN A 166 17.95 -7.77 8.15
CA ASN A 166 17.91 -6.36 7.82
C ASN A 166 16.56 -5.74 8.26
N TYR A 167 15.45 -6.45 8.12
CA TYR A 167 14.17 -5.97 8.65
C TYR A 167 14.14 -5.90 10.18
N ALA A 168 14.73 -6.89 10.86
CA ALA A 168 14.88 -6.83 12.32
C ALA A 168 15.72 -5.63 12.76
N GLU A 169 16.80 -5.32 12.03
CA GLU A 169 17.60 -4.13 12.27
C GLU A 169 16.82 -2.84 12.00
N LEU A 170 16.07 -2.74 10.91
CA LEU A 170 15.22 -1.57 10.61
C LEU A 170 14.21 -1.31 11.73
N LYS A 171 13.65 -2.35 12.34
CA LYS A 171 12.80 -2.20 13.52
C LYS A 171 13.54 -1.53 14.68
N THR A 172 14.78 -1.92 14.94
CA THR A 172 15.60 -1.27 16.00
C THR A 172 15.94 0.19 15.66
N LEU A 173 16.05 0.51 14.37
CA LEU A 173 16.25 1.88 13.88
C LEU A 173 14.98 2.73 13.91
N GLY A 174 13.84 2.15 14.30
CA GLY A 174 12.58 2.84 14.52
C GLY A 174 11.56 2.75 13.40
N ILE A 175 11.69 1.79 12.49
CA ILE A 175 10.67 1.51 11.49
C ILE A 175 9.54 0.71 12.12
N ASP A 176 8.32 1.23 12.02
CA ASP A 176 7.09 0.63 12.55
C ASP A 176 6.38 -0.23 11.49
N GLY A 177 6.50 0.12 10.21
CA GLY A 177 5.81 -0.59 9.13
C GLY A 177 6.59 -0.67 7.82
N VAL A 178 6.33 -1.71 7.05
CA VAL A 178 6.91 -1.88 5.71
C VAL A 178 5.85 -2.30 4.72
N MET A 179 5.80 -1.60 3.58
CA MET A 179 4.90 -1.87 2.46
C MET A 179 5.71 -2.50 1.33
N VAL A 180 5.33 -3.70 0.90
CA VAL A 180 5.91 -4.33 -0.30
C VAL A 180 4.77 -4.93 -1.12
N TYR A 181 4.44 -4.27 -2.21
CA TYR A 181 3.42 -4.76 -3.12
C TYR A 181 4.01 -5.79 -4.07
N GLN A 182 3.27 -6.88 -4.30
CA GLN A 182 3.70 -7.94 -5.22
C GLN A 182 3.66 -7.48 -6.69
N GLU A 183 2.95 -6.40 -6.97
CA GLU A 183 2.64 -5.84 -8.27
C GLU A 183 1.59 -6.67 -9.01
N THR A 184 1.88 -7.91 -9.39
CA THR A 184 0.92 -8.94 -9.83
C THR A 184 1.33 -10.30 -9.28
N TYR A 185 0.35 -11.14 -9.01
CA TYR A 185 0.56 -12.53 -8.54
C TYR A 185 0.67 -13.54 -9.68
N HIS A 186 0.54 -13.09 -10.92
CA HIS A 186 0.75 -13.92 -12.11
C HIS A 186 2.23 -13.92 -12.51
N GLU A 187 2.95 -15.01 -12.23
CA GLU A 187 4.41 -15.09 -12.41
C GLU A 187 4.88 -14.73 -13.82
N ALA A 188 4.23 -15.28 -14.86
CA ALA A 188 4.62 -15.01 -16.24
C ALA A 188 4.39 -13.54 -16.64
N ILE A 189 3.29 -12.92 -16.19
CA ILE A 189 3.04 -11.49 -16.42
C ILE A 189 4.02 -10.64 -15.60
N TYR A 190 4.31 -11.04 -14.37
CA TYR A 190 5.32 -10.39 -13.55
C TYR A 190 6.68 -10.30 -14.27
N ALA A 191 7.12 -11.40 -14.87
CA ALA A 191 8.38 -11.45 -15.63
C ALA A 191 8.39 -10.52 -16.86
N GLN A 192 7.22 -10.31 -17.52
CA GLN A 192 7.10 -9.38 -18.64
C GLN A 192 7.29 -7.92 -18.26
N HIS A 193 7.00 -7.58 -17.00
CA HIS A 193 7.10 -6.21 -16.50
C HIS A 193 8.38 -5.89 -15.74
N HIS A 194 9.17 -6.90 -15.34
CA HIS A 194 10.40 -6.73 -14.58
C HIS A 194 11.59 -7.25 -15.38
N LEU A 195 12.12 -6.37 -16.25
CA LEU A 195 13.06 -6.76 -17.32
C LEU A 195 14.50 -6.93 -16.84
N LYS A 196 14.91 -6.20 -15.77
CA LYS A 196 16.26 -6.23 -15.20
C LYS A 196 16.25 -5.95 -13.71
N GLY A 197 17.32 -6.36 -13.04
CA GLY A 197 17.56 -6.08 -11.63
C GLY A 197 16.99 -7.14 -10.70
N LYS A 198 17.15 -6.92 -9.41
CA LYS A 198 16.72 -7.89 -8.38
C LYS A 198 15.21 -8.07 -8.28
N LYS A 199 14.44 -7.09 -8.77
CA LYS A 199 12.99 -7.17 -8.81
C LYS A 199 12.47 -8.25 -9.77
N GLN A 200 13.33 -8.83 -10.65
CA GLN A 200 12.99 -9.99 -11.47
C GLN A 200 12.69 -11.25 -10.62
N ASP A 201 13.22 -11.34 -9.41
CA ASP A 201 13.00 -12.49 -8.53
C ASP A 201 11.59 -12.42 -7.91
N PHE A 202 10.66 -13.10 -8.58
CA PHE A 202 9.25 -13.18 -8.18
C PHE A 202 9.07 -13.73 -6.76
N PHE A 203 9.74 -14.85 -6.45
CA PHE A 203 9.58 -15.51 -5.16
C PHE A 203 10.26 -14.75 -4.02
N TRP A 204 11.40 -14.14 -4.27
CA TRP A 204 12.02 -13.26 -3.28
C TRP A 204 11.09 -12.12 -2.87
N ARG A 205 10.37 -11.53 -3.83
CA ARG A 205 9.39 -10.49 -3.55
C ARG A 205 8.15 -11.05 -2.88
N LEU A 206 7.60 -12.16 -3.38
CA LEU A 206 6.39 -12.81 -2.85
C LEU A 206 6.55 -13.21 -1.37
N GLU A 207 7.74 -13.63 -0.96
CA GLU A 207 8.03 -14.06 0.41
C GLU A 207 8.48 -12.91 1.33
N THR A 208 8.49 -11.68 0.83
CA THR A 208 8.88 -10.53 1.67
C THR A 208 7.97 -10.35 2.89
N PRO A 209 6.63 -10.42 2.79
CA PRO A 209 5.77 -10.33 3.96
C PRO A 209 6.07 -11.39 5.03
N ASP A 210 6.41 -12.63 4.64
CA ASP A 210 6.84 -13.67 5.58
C ASP A 210 8.14 -13.27 6.32
N ARG A 211 9.12 -12.67 5.63
CA ARG A 211 10.35 -12.16 6.26
C ARG A 211 10.06 -11.02 7.22
N LEU A 212 9.13 -10.12 6.86
CA LEU A 212 8.67 -9.03 7.72
C LEU A 212 7.99 -9.57 8.99
N GLY A 213 7.09 -10.54 8.84
CA GLY A 213 6.40 -11.18 9.95
C GLY A 213 7.37 -11.87 10.91
N ARG A 214 8.36 -12.61 10.38
CA ARG A 214 9.43 -13.23 11.19
C ARG A 214 10.34 -12.22 11.87
N ALA A 215 10.62 -11.09 11.24
CA ALA A 215 11.38 -9.99 11.84
C ALA A 215 10.57 -9.21 12.89
N GLY A 216 9.27 -9.49 13.01
CA GLY A 216 8.40 -8.86 14.00
C GLY A 216 8.04 -7.41 13.67
N ILE A 217 7.97 -7.04 12.40
CA ILE A 217 7.52 -5.71 11.97
C ILE A 217 6.06 -5.50 12.40
N ASP A 218 5.77 -4.33 12.97
CA ASP A 218 4.47 -4.06 13.60
C ASP A 218 3.34 -3.86 12.59
N LYS A 219 3.63 -3.29 11.40
CA LYS A 219 2.66 -3.13 10.31
C LYS A 219 3.24 -3.64 8.99
N ILE A 220 2.48 -4.50 8.30
CA ILE A 220 2.86 -5.06 6.99
C ILE A 220 1.82 -4.67 5.95
N GLY A 221 2.27 -4.00 4.90
CA GLY A 221 1.41 -3.58 3.79
C GLY A 221 1.45 -4.57 2.63
N LEU A 222 0.27 -4.91 2.13
CA LEU A 222 0.05 -5.80 1.00
C LEU A 222 -0.71 -5.07 -0.11
N GLY A 223 -0.52 -5.50 -1.35
CA GLY A 223 -1.25 -4.96 -2.49
C GLY A 223 -0.74 -5.50 -3.82
N ALA A 224 -1.46 -5.14 -4.87
CA ALA A 224 -1.09 -5.34 -6.26
C ALA A 224 -1.26 -4.03 -7.03
N LEU A 225 -0.47 -3.83 -8.08
CA LEU A 225 -0.63 -2.71 -8.99
C LEU A 225 -1.67 -3.07 -10.05
N ILE A 226 -2.87 -2.56 -9.84
CA ILE A 226 -4.03 -2.88 -10.68
C ILE A 226 -3.83 -2.36 -12.10
N GLY A 227 -3.94 -3.26 -13.06
CA GLY A 227 -3.78 -2.99 -14.49
C GLY A 227 -2.55 -3.66 -15.11
N LEU A 228 -1.66 -4.28 -14.34
CA LEU A 228 -0.54 -5.04 -14.91
C LEU A 228 -1.00 -6.37 -15.50
N SER A 229 -1.86 -7.11 -14.80
CA SER A 229 -2.42 -8.36 -15.31
C SER A 229 -3.68 -8.15 -16.14
N ASP A 230 -4.05 -9.18 -16.88
CA ASP A 230 -5.29 -9.27 -17.65
C ASP A 230 -6.54 -9.46 -16.78
N SER A 231 -6.36 -9.74 -15.48
CA SER A 231 -7.46 -9.93 -14.51
C SER A 231 -7.14 -9.32 -13.14
N TRP A 232 -7.51 -8.07 -12.97
CA TRP A 232 -7.40 -7.40 -11.68
C TRP A 232 -8.17 -8.12 -10.55
N ARG A 233 -9.27 -8.82 -10.89
CA ARG A 233 -10.07 -9.58 -9.91
C ARG A 233 -9.26 -10.71 -9.28
N VAL A 234 -8.49 -11.42 -10.11
CA VAL A 234 -7.62 -12.49 -9.61
C VAL A 234 -6.49 -11.93 -8.77
N ASP A 235 -5.84 -10.84 -9.21
CA ASP A 235 -4.82 -10.18 -8.38
C ASP A 235 -5.38 -9.75 -7.02
N CYS A 236 -6.58 -9.14 -6.97
CA CYS A 236 -7.22 -8.78 -5.71
C CYS A 236 -7.54 -10.01 -4.85
N TYR A 237 -8.02 -11.11 -5.43
CA TYR A 237 -8.23 -12.35 -4.70
C TYR A 237 -6.92 -12.91 -4.14
N MET A 238 -5.83 -12.86 -4.89
CA MET A 238 -4.51 -13.31 -4.45
C MET A 238 -3.95 -12.43 -3.32
N VAL A 239 -4.19 -11.11 -3.35
CA VAL A 239 -3.89 -10.21 -2.21
C VAL A 239 -4.64 -10.68 -0.96
N ALA A 240 -5.90 -11.07 -1.08
CA ALA A 240 -6.69 -11.56 0.04
C ALA A 240 -6.17 -12.92 0.57
N GLU A 241 -5.80 -13.86 -0.30
CA GLU A 241 -5.16 -15.12 0.11
C GLU A 241 -3.85 -14.87 0.86
N HIS A 242 -3.05 -13.91 0.39
CA HIS A 242 -1.81 -13.51 1.06
C HIS A 242 -2.09 -12.87 2.42
N LEU A 243 -3.06 -11.98 2.50
CA LEU A 243 -3.51 -11.37 3.76
C LEU A 243 -3.95 -12.43 4.78
N LEU A 244 -4.82 -13.37 4.37
CA LEU A 244 -5.31 -14.44 5.24
C LEU A 244 -4.18 -15.37 5.70
N TRP A 245 -3.21 -15.64 4.81
CA TRP A 245 -1.98 -16.36 5.18
C TRP A 245 -1.22 -15.61 6.26
N MET A 246 -0.97 -14.34 6.06
CA MET A 246 -0.21 -13.51 6.98
C MET A 246 -0.91 -13.37 8.35
N GLN A 247 -2.20 -13.12 8.38
CA GLN A 247 -2.98 -13.06 9.62
C GLN A 247 -2.94 -14.37 10.42
N LYS A 248 -2.92 -15.50 9.72
CA LYS A 248 -2.83 -16.83 10.36
C LYS A 248 -1.45 -17.11 10.96
N HIS A 249 -0.37 -16.73 10.26
CA HIS A 249 0.99 -17.13 10.63
C HIS A 249 1.73 -16.06 11.44
N TYR A 250 1.35 -14.79 11.30
CA TYR A 250 2.01 -13.64 11.95
C TYR A 250 0.95 -12.71 12.56
N TRP A 251 0.13 -13.26 13.43
CA TRP A 251 -1.00 -12.57 14.08
C TRP A 251 -0.58 -11.36 14.95
N GLN A 252 0.69 -11.27 15.34
CA GLN A 252 1.24 -10.14 16.11
C GLN A 252 1.41 -8.86 15.27
N SER A 253 1.41 -8.97 13.95
CA SER A 253 1.51 -7.81 13.06
C SER A 253 0.14 -7.28 12.68
N ARG A 254 0.03 -5.97 12.49
CA ARG A 254 -1.13 -5.33 11.85
C ARG A 254 -0.94 -5.33 10.33
N TYR A 255 -2.05 -5.26 9.61
CA TYR A 255 -2.03 -5.33 8.15
C TYR A 255 -2.67 -4.11 7.54
N SER A 256 -2.05 -3.62 6.46
CA SER A 256 -2.58 -2.57 5.59
C SER A 256 -2.72 -3.12 4.17
N VAL A 257 -3.82 -2.79 3.50
CA VAL A 257 -4.04 -3.16 2.10
C VAL A 257 -4.36 -1.93 1.28
N SER A 258 -3.78 -1.86 0.08
CA SER A 258 -4.01 -0.81 -0.90
C SER A 258 -4.16 -1.40 -2.30
N PHE A 259 -4.96 -0.73 -3.14
CA PHE A 259 -5.24 -1.13 -4.52
C PHE A 259 -4.82 -0.01 -5.48
N PRO A 260 -3.51 0.29 -5.61
CA PRO A 260 -3.04 1.33 -6.53
C PRO A 260 -3.36 0.93 -7.96
N ARG A 261 -4.10 1.79 -8.68
CA ARG A 261 -4.32 1.64 -10.12
C ARG A 261 -3.11 2.18 -10.88
N LEU A 262 -2.79 1.55 -12.00
CA LEU A 262 -1.71 2.00 -12.88
C LEU A 262 -1.96 3.45 -13.31
N ARG A 263 -0.92 4.28 -13.25
CA ARG A 263 -0.97 5.70 -13.63
C ARG A 263 0.03 5.97 -14.73
N PRO A 264 -0.28 6.91 -15.65
CA PRO A 264 0.70 7.35 -16.65
C PRO A 264 2.01 7.82 -15.99
N CYS A 265 3.13 7.40 -16.55
CA CYS A 265 4.47 7.84 -16.15
C CYS A 265 5.41 7.81 -17.35
N THR A 266 6.59 8.38 -17.20
CA THR A 266 7.63 8.33 -18.26
C THR A 266 7.99 6.90 -18.57
N GLY A 267 7.85 6.49 -19.82
CA GLY A 267 8.16 5.12 -20.29
C GLY A 267 7.16 4.06 -19.81
N GLY A 268 5.98 4.47 -19.32
CA GLY A 268 4.96 3.57 -18.82
C GLY A 268 4.22 2.79 -19.92
N VAL A 269 3.43 1.82 -19.48
CA VAL A 269 2.58 0.96 -20.33
C VAL A 269 1.10 1.24 -20.09
N GLU A 270 0.28 0.92 -21.08
CA GLU A 270 -1.18 0.94 -20.91
C GLU A 270 -1.65 -0.25 -20.06
N PRO A 271 -2.73 -0.08 -19.26
CA PRO A 271 -3.28 -1.16 -18.46
C PRO A 271 -3.76 -2.34 -19.31
N ALA A 272 -3.36 -3.56 -18.96
CA ALA A 272 -3.87 -4.80 -19.57
C ALA A 272 -5.33 -5.09 -19.14
N SER A 273 -5.73 -4.65 -17.95
CA SER A 273 -7.13 -4.64 -17.50
C SER A 273 -7.44 -3.32 -16.80
N VAL A 274 -8.64 -2.79 -17.05
CA VAL A 274 -9.09 -1.52 -16.47
C VAL A 274 -10.05 -1.82 -15.31
N MET A 275 -9.75 -1.25 -14.15
CA MET A 275 -10.66 -1.20 -13.01
C MET A 275 -11.28 0.20 -12.95
N ASP A 276 -12.58 0.31 -13.15
CA ASP A 276 -13.30 1.58 -13.00
C ASP A 276 -13.49 1.96 -11.51
N GLU A 277 -14.05 3.13 -11.25
CA GLU A 277 -14.26 3.63 -9.88
C GLU A 277 -15.26 2.77 -9.10
N LYS A 278 -16.32 2.27 -9.73
CA LYS A 278 -17.31 1.40 -9.08
C LYS A 278 -16.70 0.06 -8.67
N GLN A 279 -15.86 -0.50 -9.54
CA GLN A 279 -15.13 -1.75 -9.28
C GLN A 279 -14.08 -1.57 -8.17
N LEU A 280 -13.44 -0.40 -8.07
CA LEU A 280 -12.54 -0.09 -6.97
C LEU A 280 -13.32 0.04 -5.64
N VAL A 281 -14.47 0.70 -5.62
CA VAL A 281 -15.38 0.74 -4.45
C VAL A 281 -15.80 -0.67 -4.05
N GLN A 282 -16.23 -1.50 -5.02
CA GLN A 282 -16.59 -2.90 -4.81
C GLN A 282 -15.47 -3.67 -4.11
N THR A 283 -14.24 -3.55 -4.62
CA THR A 283 -13.06 -4.23 -4.08
C THR A 283 -12.74 -3.77 -2.66
N ILE A 284 -12.68 -2.46 -2.43
CA ILE A 284 -12.42 -1.87 -1.11
C ILE A 284 -13.45 -2.36 -0.08
N CYS A 285 -14.73 -2.33 -0.45
CA CYS A 285 -15.82 -2.78 0.43
C CYS A 285 -15.77 -4.29 0.69
N ALA A 286 -15.47 -5.11 -0.32
CA ALA A 286 -15.29 -6.55 -0.17
C ALA A 286 -14.17 -6.89 0.83
N PHE A 287 -13.03 -6.19 0.75
CA PHE A 287 -11.94 -6.37 1.71
C PHE A 287 -12.30 -5.92 3.12
N ARG A 288 -13.08 -4.87 3.29
CA ARG A 288 -13.59 -4.47 4.61
C ARG A 288 -14.49 -5.55 5.23
N LEU A 289 -15.29 -6.23 4.42
CA LEU A 289 -16.12 -7.34 4.89
C LEU A 289 -15.28 -8.58 5.20
N LEU A 290 -14.26 -8.88 4.39
CA LEU A 290 -13.38 -10.03 4.60
C LEU A 290 -12.57 -9.91 5.89
N ALA A 291 -12.00 -8.74 6.12
CA ALA A 291 -11.07 -8.50 7.22
C ALA A 291 -11.35 -7.13 7.87
N PRO A 292 -12.34 -7.04 8.79
CA PRO A 292 -12.76 -5.77 9.38
C PRO A 292 -11.67 -5.01 10.13
N GLU A 293 -10.62 -5.70 10.56
CA GLU A 293 -9.54 -5.18 11.40
C GLU A 293 -8.40 -4.48 10.63
N ILE A 294 -8.34 -4.66 9.30
CA ILE A 294 -7.20 -4.16 8.53
C ILE A 294 -7.30 -2.66 8.25
N GLU A 295 -6.15 -2.05 8.06
CA GLU A 295 -6.07 -0.72 7.47
C GLU A 295 -6.33 -0.82 5.97
N LEU A 296 -7.30 -0.05 5.47
CA LEU A 296 -7.50 0.16 4.04
C LEU A 296 -6.99 1.56 3.70
N SER A 297 -5.93 1.60 2.90
CA SER A 297 -5.22 2.83 2.58
C SER A 297 -5.56 3.31 1.18
N LEU A 298 -5.77 4.63 1.05
CA LEU A 298 -6.05 5.29 -0.23
C LEU A 298 -5.09 6.46 -0.46
N SER A 299 -4.34 6.38 -1.55
CA SER A 299 -3.36 7.41 -1.88
C SER A 299 -3.94 8.53 -2.76
N THR A 300 -3.13 9.55 -3.02
CA THR A 300 -3.43 10.67 -3.92
C THR A 300 -3.44 10.29 -5.42
N ARG A 301 -3.30 8.99 -5.75
CA ARG A 301 -3.47 8.48 -7.12
C ARG A 301 -4.88 8.72 -7.66
N GLU A 302 -5.87 8.70 -6.76
CA GLU A 302 -7.28 8.86 -7.10
C GLU A 302 -7.72 10.32 -7.10
N SER A 303 -8.79 10.63 -7.86
CA SER A 303 -9.31 11.98 -7.97
C SER A 303 -9.88 12.51 -6.65
N PRO A 304 -9.87 13.84 -6.43
CA PRO A 304 -10.51 14.44 -5.26
C PRO A 304 -11.95 13.98 -5.07
N TRP A 305 -12.74 13.99 -6.15
CA TRP A 305 -14.14 13.58 -6.11
C TRP A 305 -14.31 12.12 -5.66
N PHE A 306 -13.54 11.18 -6.25
CA PHE A 306 -13.59 9.79 -5.86
C PHE A 306 -13.20 9.59 -4.39
N ARG A 307 -12.10 10.23 -3.96
CA ARG A 307 -11.62 10.12 -2.58
C ARG A 307 -12.65 10.63 -1.57
N ASP A 308 -13.24 11.80 -1.81
CA ASP A 308 -14.25 12.37 -0.92
C ASP A 308 -15.49 11.47 -0.78
N ASN A 309 -15.83 10.68 -1.80
CA ASN A 309 -16.98 9.78 -1.77
C ASN A 309 -16.67 8.37 -1.23
N VAL A 310 -15.45 7.84 -1.44
CA VAL A 310 -15.11 6.48 -1.01
C VAL A 310 -14.56 6.40 0.42
N ILE A 311 -13.86 7.44 0.88
CA ILE A 311 -13.28 7.45 2.24
C ILE A 311 -14.35 7.22 3.31
N PRO A 312 -15.54 7.86 3.28
CA PRO A 312 -16.57 7.62 4.26
C PRO A 312 -17.12 6.19 4.31
N LEU A 313 -16.91 5.40 3.25
CA LEU A 313 -17.44 4.03 3.16
C LEU A 313 -16.58 3.03 3.91
N ALA A 314 -15.27 2.98 3.62
CA ALA A 314 -14.45 1.89 4.12
C ALA A 314 -12.96 2.23 4.36
N ILE A 315 -12.51 3.42 3.98
CA ILE A 315 -11.11 3.82 4.11
C ILE A 315 -10.86 4.42 5.50
N ASN A 316 -9.75 4.04 6.13
CA ASN A 316 -9.34 4.55 7.43
C ASN A 316 -7.91 5.09 7.47
N ASN A 317 -7.21 5.09 6.32
CA ASN A 317 -5.87 5.68 6.19
C ASN A 317 -5.70 6.36 4.82
N VAL A 318 -5.21 7.59 4.78
CA VAL A 318 -5.08 8.36 3.53
C VAL A 318 -3.77 9.13 3.47
N SER A 319 -3.18 9.22 2.28
CA SER A 319 -2.16 10.24 2.05
C SER A 319 -2.78 11.55 1.58
N ALA A 320 -2.13 12.66 1.85
CA ALA A 320 -2.53 13.97 1.33
C ALA A 320 -1.30 14.78 0.91
N PHE A 321 -1.45 15.61 -0.13
CA PHE A 321 -0.39 16.46 -0.67
C PHE A 321 0.89 15.69 -1.04
N SER A 322 0.75 14.46 -1.54
CA SER A 322 1.90 13.60 -1.84
C SER A 322 2.76 14.18 -2.95
N LYS A 323 4.07 14.23 -2.70
CA LYS A 323 5.11 14.47 -3.69
C LYS A 323 5.75 13.13 -4.03
N THR A 324 5.87 12.82 -5.32
CA THR A 324 6.36 11.51 -5.82
C THR A 324 7.77 11.57 -6.39
N GLN A 325 8.50 12.64 -6.07
CA GLN A 325 9.90 12.88 -6.40
C GLN A 325 10.77 12.97 -5.15
N PRO A 326 12.09 12.76 -5.25
CA PRO A 326 13.01 12.96 -4.15
C PRO A 326 12.96 14.40 -3.61
N GLY A 327 12.56 14.53 -2.37
CA GLY A 327 12.20 15.83 -1.77
C GLY A 327 10.81 16.28 -2.18
N GLY A 328 10.66 17.54 -2.57
CA GLY A 328 9.45 18.11 -3.15
C GLY A 328 8.57 18.89 -2.18
N TYR A 329 8.84 18.85 -0.88
CA TYR A 329 8.09 19.62 0.12
C TYR A 329 8.78 20.94 0.45
N ALA A 330 10.10 20.96 0.49
CA ALA A 330 10.89 22.18 0.65
C ALA A 330 11.10 22.90 -0.69
N ASP A 331 11.47 22.14 -1.73
CA ASP A 331 11.68 22.66 -3.09
C ASP A 331 10.98 21.72 -4.09
N ASP A 332 10.12 22.23 -4.96
CA ASP A 332 9.36 21.43 -5.91
C ASP A 332 10.16 21.17 -7.20
N HIS A 333 10.29 19.88 -7.56
CA HIS A 333 11.04 19.38 -8.72
C HIS A 333 10.21 18.36 -9.50
N PRO A 334 9.11 18.74 -10.16
CA PRO A 334 8.18 17.80 -10.80
C PRO A 334 8.84 16.94 -11.89
N GLU A 335 9.94 17.39 -12.48
CA GLU A 335 10.72 16.62 -13.47
C GLU A 335 11.36 15.34 -12.92
N LEU A 336 11.30 15.12 -11.59
CA LEU A 336 11.83 13.95 -10.90
C LEU A 336 10.74 12.98 -10.45
N GLU A 337 9.47 13.22 -10.79
CA GLU A 337 8.33 12.43 -10.32
C GLU A 337 8.35 10.98 -10.82
N GLN A 338 7.92 10.06 -9.96
CA GLN A 338 7.66 8.67 -10.31
C GLN A 338 6.40 8.53 -11.17
N PHE A 339 5.36 9.23 -10.80
CA PHE A 339 4.08 9.39 -11.49
C PHE A 339 3.38 10.65 -10.95
N SER A 340 2.46 11.22 -11.74
CA SER A 340 1.72 12.41 -11.32
C SER A 340 0.52 12.03 -10.43
N PRO A 341 0.43 12.55 -9.18
CA PRO A 341 -0.75 12.42 -8.34
C PRO A 341 -1.98 13.06 -8.99
N HIS A 342 -3.18 12.50 -8.72
CA HIS A 342 -4.44 13.08 -9.22
C HIS A 342 -5.06 14.07 -8.21
N ASP A 343 -4.82 13.88 -6.92
CA ASP A 343 -5.25 14.80 -5.85
C ASP A 343 -4.05 15.55 -5.28
N ALA A 344 -3.88 16.77 -5.71
CA ALA A 344 -2.80 17.67 -5.25
C ALA A 344 -3.25 18.62 -4.12
N ARG A 345 -4.46 18.42 -3.56
CA ARG A 345 -4.99 19.28 -2.48
C ARG A 345 -4.07 19.28 -1.26
N ARG A 346 -3.99 20.44 -0.62
CA ARG A 346 -3.27 20.59 0.64
C ARG A 346 -3.93 19.76 1.75
N PRO A 347 -3.18 19.35 2.79
CA PRO A 347 -3.69 18.47 3.85
C PRO A 347 -4.91 19.08 4.56
N GLU A 348 -4.88 20.40 4.79
CA GLU A 348 -5.97 21.10 5.48
C GLU A 348 -7.28 21.06 4.67
N THR A 349 -7.18 21.13 3.33
CA THR A 349 -8.33 21.04 2.43
C THR A 349 -8.96 19.64 2.49
N VAL A 350 -8.13 18.61 2.45
CA VAL A 350 -8.60 17.22 2.56
C VAL A 350 -9.23 16.98 3.94
N ALA A 351 -8.57 17.43 5.01
CA ALA A 351 -9.08 17.33 6.39
C ALA A 351 -10.45 18.03 6.55
N SER A 352 -10.59 19.22 5.99
CA SER A 352 -11.86 19.97 6.03
C SER A 352 -12.97 19.25 5.27
N ALA A 353 -12.68 18.66 4.09
CA ALA A 353 -13.64 17.89 3.32
C ALA A 353 -14.13 16.64 4.09
N LEU A 354 -13.24 15.96 4.81
CA LEU A 354 -13.61 14.82 5.66
C LEU A 354 -14.42 15.25 6.88
N SER A 355 -14.02 16.35 7.54
CA SER A 355 -14.74 16.89 8.71
C SER A 355 -16.16 17.33 8.35
N ALA A 356 -16.36 17.90 7.16
CA ALA A 356 -17.70 18.27 6.66
C ALA A 356 -18.64 17.06 6.48
N GLN A 357 -18.08 15.85 6.39
CA GLN A 357 -18.81 14.58 6.29
C GLN A 357 -18.90 13.82 7.64
N GLY A 358 -18.55 14.48 8.77
CA GLY A 358 -18.58 13.89 10.10
C GLY A 358 -17.44 12.95 10.40
N LEU A 359 -16.36 12.97 9.59
CA LEU A 359 -15.14 12.21 9.84
C LEU A 359 -14.15 13.03 10.66
N GLN A 360 -13.29 12.35 11.40
CA GLN A 360 -12.26 12.96 12.21
C GLN A 360 -10.87 12.69 11.62
N PRO A 361 -10.20 13.67 11.02
CA PRO A 361 -8.80 13.57 10.62
C PRO A 361 -7.89 13.31 11.81
N VAL A 362 -7.03 12.28 11.71
CA VAL A 362 -6.09 11.90 12.77
C VAL A 362 -4.67 12.01 12.24
N TRP A 363 -3.88 12.89 12.83
CA TRP A 363 -2.50 13.17 12.44
C TRP A 363 -1.48 12.33 13.21
N LYS A 364 -1.86 11.86 14.41
CA LYS A 364 -1.05 11.01 15.29
C LYS A 364 -1.96 9.99 15.98
N ASP A 365 -1.83 8.72 15.63
CA ASP A 365 -2.57 7.60 16.24
C ASP A 365 -1.66 6.46 16.71
N TRP A 366 -0.36 6.62 16.55
CA TRP A 366 0.66 5.65 16.92
C TRP A 366 1.82 6.32 17.64
N ASP A 367 2.28 5.67 18.72
CA ASP A 367 3.52 6.03 19.41
C ASP A 367 4.20 4.76 19.92
N SER A 368 5.40 4.49 19.44
CA SER A 368 6.16 3.28 19.76
C SER A 368 6.84 3.34 21.15
N TRP A 369 6.69 4.43 21.91
CA TRP A 369 7.37 4.62 23.20
C TRP A 369 6.97 3.57 24.26
N LEU A 370 5.76 3.03 24.19
CA LEU A 370 5.26 2.00 25.12
C LEU A 370 6.11 0.71 25.10
N GLY A 371 6.83 0.45 23.98
CA GLY A 371 7.80 -0.65 23.90
C GLY A 371 9.22 -0.31 24.31
N ARG A 372 9.53 0.98 24.54
CA ARG A 372 10.89 1.48 24.82
C ARG A 372 11.16 1.84 26.29
N ALA A 373 10.19 1.66 27.19
CA ALA A 373 10.31 2.04 28.60
C ALA A 373 11.41 1.27 29.38
N SER A 374 12.19 0.39 28.73
CA SER A 374 13.25 -0.39 29.37
C SER A 374 14.68 -0.01 29.01
N GLN A 375 14.91 1.03 28.18
CA GLN A 375 16.28 1.38 27.73
C GLN A 375 16.80 2.76 28.18
N SER A 376 16.09 3.47 29.04
CA SER A 376 16.58 4.70 29.68
C SER A 376 16.58 4.55 31.19
N ARG A 377 17.56 3.84 31.73
CA ARG A 377 18.13 4.03 33.07
C ARG A 377 19.61 3.72 33.03
#